data_b300dd328540b7db2e7aabd3fc3799ae
#
_entry.id   b300dd328540b7db2e7aabd3fc3799ae
#
_cell.length_a   1.000
_cell.length_b   1.000
_cell.length_c   1.000
_cell.angle_alpha   90.00
_cell.angle_beta   90.00
_cell.angle_gamma   90.00
#
_symmetry.space_group_name_H-M   'P 1'
#
loop_
_entity.id
_entity.type
_entity.pdbx_description
1 polymer ?
#
loop_
_entity_poly.entity_id
_entity_poly.type
_entity_poly.pdbx_seq_one_letter_code
_entity_poly.pdbx_strand_id
1 'polypeptide(L)'
;MNQASIELGDHLDSLLDCTEKLFLEGGHSAVTLDAVANHSGVPLEALTELYPTHLDILVAMLNREFSAMYQGIITDVERDPLGGLLSRIYLYTLPQVYQRPTARALYMTDPDTMRIITSHQHAQVYRPTTEIREELIVELMAAGMVKPGSNPTTISSVLSVISGGLALTAPHNNLSEVVGEMLTMFGQRYDAEVSDTGAGKAAFYRWATLLDVRLRDNRYGTS
;
A
#
# COMPACT_ATOMS: atom_id res chain seq x y z
N MET A 1 22.76 -8.80 16.09
CA MET A 1 22.67 -7.69 15.13
C MET A 1 23.94 -6.87 15.30
N ASN A 2 24.76 -6.72 14.25
CA ASN A 2 26.07 -6.08 14.35
C ASN A 2 25.87 -4.54 14.27
N GLN A 3 26.70 -3.77 14.96
CA GLN A 3 26.64 -2.30 15.01
C GLN A 3 26.67 -1.65 13.60
N ALA A 4 27.43 -2.23 12.68
CA ALA A 4 27.46 -1.84 11.26
C ALA A 4 26.10 -2.01 10.54
N SER A 5 25.30 -3.01 10.93
CA SER A 5 23.96 -3.21 10.36
C SER A 5 22.93 -2.20 10.88
N ILE A 6 23.13 -1.69 12.10
CA ILE A 6 22.27 -0.65 12.69
C ILE A 6 22.61 0.71 12.05
N GLU A 7 23.89 1.04 11.93
CA GLU A 7 24.34 2.26 11.27
C GLU A 7 23.92 2.33 9.79
N LEU A 8 23.96 1.20 9.08
CA LEU A 8 23.47 1.11 7.70
C LEU A 8 21.95 1.27 7.62
N GLY A 9 21.21 0.71 8.60
CA GLY A 9 19.75 0.87 8.70
C GLY A 9 19.33 2.32 8.90
N ASP A 10 19.96 3.02 9.81
CA ASP A 10 19.68 4.44 10.10
C ASP A 10 19.98 5.34 8.89
N HIS A 11 21.05 5.03 8.14
CA HIS A 11 21.37 5.76 6.91
C HIS A 11 20.37 5.47 5.78
N LEU A 12 19.89 4.24 5.64
CA LEU A 12 18.87 3.87 4.65
C LEU A 12 17.54 4.57 4.92
N ASP A 13 17.08 4.60 6.16
CA ASP A 13 15.84 5.30 6.52
C ASP A 13 15.96 6.80 6.25
N SER A 14 17.10 7.43 6.58
CA SER A 14 17.37 8.84 6.26
C SER A 14 17.37 9.13 4.74
N LEU A 15 17.91 8.22 3.93
CA LEU A 15 17.86 8.33 2.47
C LEU A 15 16.41 8.28 1.95
N LEU A 16 15.63 7.36 2.47
CA LEU A 16 14.22 7.20 2.07
C LEU A 16 13.37 8.38 2.57
N ASP A 17 13.67 8.97 3.73
CA ASP A 17 13.02 10.20 4.21
C ASP A 17 13.31 11.38 3.30
N CYS A 18 14.57 11.55 2.86
CA CYS A 18 14.95 12.58 1.89
C CYS A 18 14.23 12.36 0.55
N THR A 19 14.13 11.11 0.10
CA THR A 19 13.43 10.74 -1.13
C THR A 19 11.95 11.08 -1.04
N GLU A 20 11.29 10.74 0.07
CA GLU A 20 9.89 11.07 0.32
C GLU A 20 9.66 12.58 0.30
N LYS A 21 10.50 13.35 0.97
CA LYS A 21 10.42 14.81 0.96
C LYS A 21 10.48 15.38 -0.45
N LEU A 22 11.47 14.97 -1.25
CA LEU A 22 11.62 15.41 -2.64
C LEU A 22 10.39 15.01 -3.48
N PHE A 23 9.88 13.80 -3.28
CA PHE A 23 8.68 13.33 -3.97
C PHE A 23 7.43 14.17 -3.62
N LEU A 24 7.24 14.51 -2.36
CA LEU A 24 6.11 15.33 -1.91
C LEU A 24 6.20 16.79 -2.39
N GLU A 25 7.41 17.32 -2.54
CA GLU A 25 7.66 18.69 -2.99
C GLU A 25 7.56 18.88 -4.50
N GLY A 26 7.97 17.90 -5.30
CA GLY A 26 8.09 18.06 -6.75
C GLY A 26 7.75 16.84 -7.61
N GLY A 27 7.08 15.83 -7.04
CA GLY A 27 6.70 14.60 -7.73
C GLY A 27 7.92 13.71 -8.06
N HIS A 28 7.69 12.69 -8.89
CA HIS A 28 8.75 11.74 -9.27
C HIS A 28 9.94 12.40 -9.98
N SER A 29 9.71 13.47 -10.72
CA SER A 29 10.76 14.17 -11.48
C SER A 29 11.73 14.93 -10.58
N ALA A 30 11.36 15.27 -9.35
CA ALA A 30 12.24 15.88 -8.36
C ALA A 30 13.15 14.85 -7.68
N VAL A 31 12.81 13.57 -7.75
CA VAL A 31 13.59 12.47 -7.18
C VAL A 31 14.69 12.09 -8.16
N THR A 32 15.85 12.74 -8.05
CA THR A 32 17.08 12.36 -8.77
C THR A 32 18.12 11.88 -7.77
N LEU A 33 19.04 11.00 -8.20
CA LEU A 33 20.11 10.52 -7.31
C LEU A 33 20.98 11.66 -6.78
N ASP A 34 21.28 12.67 -7.62
CA ASP A 34 22.00 13.88 -7.21
C ASP A 34 21.24 14.67 -6.15
N ALA A 35 19.93 14.86 -6.32
CA ALA A 35 19.12 15.57 -5.33
C ALA A 35 19.06 14.82 -4.00
N VAL A 36 18.89 13.50 -4.03
CA VAL A 36 18.89 12.66 -2.82
C VAL A 36 20.26 12.70 -2.14
N ALA A 37 21.37 12.55 -2.90
CA ALA A 37 22.73 12.62 -2.38
C ALA A 37 22.99 13.97 -1.69
N ASN A 38 22.63 15.07 -2.35
CA ASN A 38 22.81 16.43 -1.81
C ASN A 38 22.00 16.69 -0.53
N HIS A 39 20.78 16.17 -0.44
CA HIS A 39 19.91 16.37 0.73
C HIS A 39 20.23 15.44 1.90
N SER A 40 20.67 14.20 1.62
CA SER A 40 21.01 13.22 2.65
C SER A 40 22.45 13.33 3.15
N GLY A 41 23.33 13.98 2.38
CA GLY A 41 24.77 14.02 2.65
C GLY A 41 25.51 12.72 2.32
N VAL A 42 24.85 11.74 1.73
CA VAL A 42 25.45 10.47 1.29
C VAL A 42 26.15 10.70 -0.05
N PRO A 43 27.41 10.24 -0.23
CA PRO A 43 28.10 10.36 -1.51
C PRO A 43 27.32 9.70 -2.65
N LEU A 44 27.25 10.37 -3.81
CA LEU A 44 26.52 9.88 -4.98
C LEU A 44 26.96 8.47 -5.43
N GLU A 45 28.27 8.19 -5.33
CA GLU A 45 28.83 6.88 -5.68
C GLU A 45 28.26 5.76 -4.81
N ALA A 46 28.21 5.97 -3.48
CA ALA A 46 27.65 5.02 -2.53
C ALA A 46 26.12 4.86 -2.75
N LEU A 47 25.42 5.95 -3.07
CA LEU A 47 24.01 5.92 -3.38
C LEU A 47 23.73 5.13 -4.66
N THR A 48 24.55 5.30 -5.70
CA THR A 48 24.44 4.60 -6.98
C THR A 48 24.74 3.10 -6.87
N GLU A 49 25.61 2.71 -5.95
CA GLU A 49 25.83 1.28 -5.64
C GLU A 49 24.60 0.62 -5.01
N LEU A 50 23.87 1.35 -4.14
CA LEU A 50 22.64 0.84 -3.49
C LEU A 50 21.43 0.91 -4.42
N TYR A 51 21.29 2.00 -5.15
CA TYR A 51 20.17 2.27 -6.03
C TYR A 51 20.68 2.74 -7.39
N PRO A 52 20.85 1.83 -8.37
CA PRO A 52 21.41 2.14 -9.68
C PRO A 52 20.66 3.25 -10.43
N THR A 53 19.37 3.42 -10.19
CA THR A 53 18.54 4.44 -10.81
C THR A 53 17.70 5.20 -9.79
N HIS A 54 17.25 6.40 -10.17
CA HIS A 54 16.31 7.17 -9.35
C HIS A 54 14.95 6.45 -9.14
N LEU A 55 14.56 5.56 -10.05
CA LEU A 55 13.36 4.73 -9.87
C LEU A 55 13.55 3.67 -8.82
N ASP A 56 14.75 3.11 -8.65
CA ASP A 56 15.01 2.10 -7.62
C ASP A 56 14.81 2.68 -6.22
N ILE A 57 15.36 3.86 -5.94
CA ILE A 57 15.18 4.51 -4.63
C ILE A 57 13.74 5.01 -4.44
N LEU A 58 13.07 5.49 -5.50
CA LEU A 58 11.66 5.86 -5.43
C LEU A 58 10.78 4.66 -5.08
N VAL A 59 11.00 3.50 -5.73
CA VAL A 59 10.31 2.25 -5.43
C VAL A 59 10.62 1.77 -4.01
N ALA A 60 11.88 1.87 -3.56
CA ALA A 60 12.25 1.49 -2.19
C ALA A 60 11.53 2.36 -1.15
N MET A 61 11.45 3.68 -1.36
CA MET A 61 10.69 4.61 -0.51
C MET A 61 9.20 4.22 -0.47
N LEU A 62 8.58 3.98 -1.62
CA LEU A 62 7.17 3.58 -1.69
C LEU A 62 6.93 2.23 -1.00
N ASN A 63 7.83 1.26 -1.17
CA ASN A 63 7.74 -0.03 -0.49
C ASN A 63 7.77 0.13 1.04
N ARG A 64 8.61 1.03 1.56
CA ARG A 64 8.63 1.35 3.00
C ARG A 64 7.29 1.92 3.46
N GLU A 65 6.75 2.89 2.72
CA GLU A 65 5.48 3.53 3.06
C GLU A 65 4.30 2.55 3.01
N PHE A 66 4.22 1.71 1.99
CA PHE A 66 3.17 0.69 1.90
C PHE A 66 3.31 -0.39 2.98
N SER A 67 4.53 -0.80 3.33
CA SER A 67 4.77 -1.72 4.44
C SER A 67 4.23 -1.13 5.76
N ALA A 68 4.55 0.12 6.07
CA ALA A 68 4.05 0.80 7.27
C ALA A 68 2.51 0.94 7.26
N MET A 69 1.92 1.20 6.08
CA MET A 69 0.48 1.26 5.90
C MET A 69 -0.18 -0.09 6.23
N TYR A 70 0.33 -1.20 5.68
CA TYR A 70 -0.23 -2.53 5.93
C TYR A 70 -0.11 -2.95 7.39
N GLN A 71 0.97 -2.61 8.09
CA GLN A 71 1.10 -2.87 9.52
C GLN A 71 0.02 -2.15 10.34
N GLY A 72 -0.32 -0.91 9.97
CA GLY A 72 -1.44 -0.18 10.57
C GLY A 72 -2.78 -0.87 10.32
N ILE A 73 -3.06 -1.28 9.09
CA ILE A 73 -4.30 -1.97 8.71
C ILE A 73 -4.43 -3.31 9.46
N ILE A 74 -3.36 -4.10 9.53
CA ILE A 74 -3.34 -5.37 10.30
C ILE A 74 -3.74 -5.12 11.75
N THR A 75 -3.17 -4.09 12.38
CA THR A 75 -3.47 -3.75 13.76
C THR A 75 -4.95 -3.39 13.97
N ASP A 76 -5.54 -2.63 13.05
CA ASP A 76 -6.94 -2.22 13.13
C ASP A 76 -7.88 -3.41 12.86
N VAL A 77 -7.58 -4.25 11.89
CA VAL A 77 -8.32 -5.49 11.58
C VAL A 77 -8.31 -6.45 12.78
N GLU A 78 -7.17 -6.61 13.44
CA GLU A 78 -7.06 -7.47 14.64
C GLU A 78 -7.92 -6.98 15.80
N ARG A 79 -7.97 -5.68 16.03
CA ARG A 79 -8.75 -5.05 17.13
C ARG A 79 -10.25 -5.10 16.90
N ASP A 80 -10.71 -5.12 15.65
CA ASP A 80 -12.13 -5.15 15.31
C ASP A 80 -12.69 -6.59 15.44
N PRO A 81 -13.72 -6.84 16.27
CA PRO A 81 -14.39 -8.16 16.32
C PRO A 81 -14.87 -8.65 14.94
N LEU A 82 -15.25 -7.74 14.05
CA LEU A 82 -15.72 -8.04 12.69
C LEU A 82 -14.63 -7.87 11.62
N GLY A 83 -13.38 -7.63 12.03
CA GLY A 83 -12.26 -7.28 11.16
C GLY A 83 -11.92 -8.28 10.05
N GLY A 84 -12.37 -9.54 10.16
CA GLY A 84 -12.19 -10.53 9.10
C GLY A 84 -13.18 -10.45 7.95
N LEU A 85 -14.20 -9.58 8.02
CA LEU A 85 -15.12 -9.34 6.91
C LEU A 85 -14.52 -8.43 5.84
N LEU A 86 -14.88 -8.65 4.60
CA LEU A 86 -14.33 -7.89 3.47
C LEU A 86 -14.56 -6.38 3.59
N SER A 87 -15.79 -5.96 3.95
CA SER A 87 -16.11 -4.54 4.15
C SER A 87 -15.29 -3.90 5.25
N ARG A 88 -15.01 -4.65 6.33
CA ARG A 88 -14.24 -4.15 7.48
C ARG A 88 -12.76 -3.96 7.14
N ILE A 89 -12.16 -4.88 6.39
CA ILE A 89 -10.78 -4.74 5.89
C ILE A 89 -10.66 -3.45 5.06
N TYR A 90 -11.62 -3.20 4.17
CA TYR A 90 -11.61 -1.99 3.34
C TYR A 90 -11.96 -0.72 4.10
N LEU A 91 -12.73 -0.80 5.21
CA LEU A 91 -12.96 0.33 6.11
C LEU A 91 -11.64 0.88 6.69
N TYR A 92 -10.67 0.01 6.94
CA TYR A 92 -9.35 0.41 7.41
C TYR A 92 -8.38 0.75 6.26
N THR A 93 -8.50 0.07 5.12
CA THR A 93 -7.61 0.27 3.98
C THR A 93 -7.82 1.63 3.30
N LEU A 94 -9.06 2.00 2.99
CA LEU A 94 -9.32 3.23 2.23
C LEU A 94 -8.86 4.50 2.95
N PRO A 95 -9.18 4.74 4.23
CA PRO A 95 -8.68 5.94 4.93
C PRO A 95 -7.15 5.99 4.99
N GLN A 96 -6.47 4.86 5.19
CA GLN A 96 -5.01 4.81 5.23
C GLN A 96 -4.39 5.31 3.91
N VAL A 97 -4.96 4.94 2.76
CA VAL A 97 -4.49 5.44 1.45
C VAL A 97 -4.68 6.95 1.33
N TYR A 98 -5.85 7.47 1.69
CA TYR A 98 -6.16 8.90 1.48
C TYR A 98 -5.60 9.85 2.54
N GLN A 99 -5.27 9.36 3.73
CA GLN A 99 -4.71 10.15 4.82
C GLN A 99 -3.18 10.24 4.78
N ARG A 100 -2.50 9.30 4.12
CA ARG A 100 -1.03 9.33 4.00
C ARG A 100 -0.60 10.27 2.87
N PRO A 101 0.30 11.25 3.15
CA PRO A 101 0.73 12.23 2.15
C PRO A 101 1.30 11.59 0.88
N THR A 102 2.17 10.60 1.03
CA THR A 102 2.84 9.91 -0.08
C THR A 102 1.86 9.10 -0.93
N ALA A 103 0.98 8.31 -0.31
CA ALA A 103 -0.05 7.58 -1.03
C ALA A 103 -1.02 8.53 -1.73
N ARG A 104 -1.42 9.61 -1.07
CA ARG A 104 -2.26 10.65 -1.65
C ARG A 104 -1.59 11.34 -2.84
N ALA A 105 -0.31 11.72 -2.74
CA ALA A 105 0.44 12.30 -3.84
C ALA A 105 0.49 11.36 -5.05
N LEU A 106 0.77 10.08 -4.81
CA LEU A 106 0.85 9.05 -5.84
C LEU A 106 -0.47 8.86 -6.59
N TYR A 107 -1.60 8.78 -5.88
CA TYR A 107 -2.90 8.49 -6.49
C TYR A 107 -3.64 9.72 -7.03
N MET A 108 -3.35 10.91 -6.51
CA MET A 108 -4.17 12.10 -6.77
C MET A 108 -3.42 13.22 -7.50
N THR A 109 -2.11 13.33 -7.32
CA THR A 109 -1.36 14.47 -7.81
C THR A 109 -0.53 14.14 -9.06
N ASP A 110 -0.05 12.91 -9.17
CA ASP A 110 0.84 12.50 -10.25
C ASP A 110 0.47 11.11 -10.80
N PRO A 111 -0.57 11.02 -11.65
CA PRO A 111 -0.98 9.75 -12.27
C PRO A 111 0.10 9.13 -13.18
N ASP A 112 1.04 9.93 -13.71
CA ASP A 112 2.15 9.43 -14.51
C ASP A 112 3.16 8.67 -13.66
N THR A 113 3.34 9.03 -12.41
CA THR A 113 4.21 8.31 -11.47
C THR A 113 3.77 6.85 -11.33
N MET A 114 2.48 6.57 -11.19
CA MET A 114 2.00 5.17 -11.12
C MET A 114 2.33 4.39 -12.38
N ARG A 115 2.18 4.98 -13.57
CA ARG A 115 2.51 4.33 -14.84
C ARG A 115 4.01 4.05 -14.94
N ILE A 116 4.85 4.99 -14.53
CA ILE A 116 6.31 4.86 -14.54
C ILE A 116 6.74 3.76 -13.55
N ILE A 117 6.24 3.80 -12.31
CA ILE A 117 6.55 2.82 -11.28
C ILE A 117 6.12 1.43 -11.70
N THR A 118 4.90 1.24 -12.22
CA THR A 118 4.41 -0.08 -12.64
C THR A 118 5.16 -0.68 -13.82
N SER A 119 5.86 0.14 -14.61
CA SER A 119 6.74 -0.34 -15.67
C SER A 119 8.13 -0.75 -15.19
N HIS A 120 8.50 -0.44 -13.94
CA HIS A 120 9.81 -0.77 -13.38
C HIS A 120 9.90 -2.25 -13.00
N GLN A 121 11.05 -2.87 -13.24
CA GLN A 121 11.26 -4.31 -13.00
C GLN A 121 11.02 -4.76 -11.54
N HIS A 122 11.31 -3.90 -10.57
CA HIS A 122 11.12 -4.16 -9.15
C HIS A 122 9.73 -3.79 -8.64
N ALA A 123 8.88 -3.26 -9.50
CA ALA A 123 7.53 -2.81 -9.16
C ALA A 123 6.44 -3.89 -9.36
N GLN A 124 6.80 -5.17 -9.43
CA GLN A 124 5.82 -6.27 -9.58
C GLN A 124 4.77 -6.28 -8.45
N VAL A 125 5.11 -5.71 -7.30
CA VAL A 125 4.19 -5.52 -6.17
C VAL A 125 3.05 -4.54 -6.52
N TYR A 126 3.30 -3.62 -7.47
CA TYR A 126 2.30 -2.66 -7.97
C TYR A 126 1.54 -3.16 -9.19
N ARG A 127 1.56 -4.48 -9.47
CA ARG A 127 0.67 -5.09 -10.46
C ARG A 127 -0.74 -4.55 -10.27
N PRO A 128 -1.54 -4.47 -11.34
CA PRO A 128 -2.83 -3.82 -11.29
C PRO A 128 -3.51 -4.14 -9.97
N THR A 129 -3.85 -3.12 -9.21
CA THR A 129 -4.46 -3.26 -7.87
C THR A 129 -5.69 -4.16 -7.85
N THR A 130 -6.23 -4.45 -9.04
CA THR A 130 -7.29 -5.41 -9.29
C THR A 130 -6.87 -6.87 -9.04
N GLU A 131 -5.68 -7.29 -9.51
CA GLU A 131 -5.21 -8.67 -9.31
C GLU A 131 -4.94 -8.98 -7.84
N ILE A 132 -4.25 -8.06 -7.16
CA ILE A 132 -3.95 -8.20 -5.72
C ILE A 132 -5.23 -8.26 -4.88
N ARG A 133 -6.25 -7.46 -5.23
CA ARG A 133 -7.54 -7.48 -4.55
C ARG A 133 -8.29 -8.79 -4.78
N GLU A 134 -8.23 -9.33 -5.99
CA GLU A 134 -8.92 -10.58 -6.33
C GLU A 134 -8.33 -11.75 -5.55
N GLU A 135 -7.01 -11.85 -5.40
CA GLU A 135 -6.37 -12.86 -4.55
C GLU A 135 -6.91 -12.80 -3.10
N LEU A 136 -6.95 -11.62 -2.49
CA LEU A 136 -7.50 -11.47 -1.13
C LEU A 136 -8.98 -11.86 -1.07
N ILE A 137 -9.78 -11.46 -2.06
CA ILE A 137 -11.22 -11.78 -2.09
C ILE A 137 -11.42 -13.30 -2.17
N VAL A 138 -10.63 -14.01 -2.98
CA VAL A 138 -10.65 -15.47 -3.08
C VAL A 138 -10.29 -16.13 -1.75
N GLU A 139 -9.26 -15.64 -1.07
CA GLU A 139 -8.88 -16.12 0.28
C GLU A 139 -10.02 -15.92 1.30
N LEU A 140 -10.67 -14.76 1.29
CA LEU A 140 -11.80 -14.46 2.16
C LEU A 140 -13.04 -15.28 1.82
N MET A 141 -13.28 -15.59 0.54
CA MET A 141 -14.33 -16.51 0.12
C MET A 141 -14.06 -17.92 0.63
N ALA A 142 -12.82 -18.40 0.51
CA ALA A 142 -12.41 -19.69 1.06
C ALA A 142 -12.53 -19.77 2.59
N ALA A 143 -12.32 -18.63 3.27
CA ALA A 143 -12.52 -18.48 4.72
C ALA A 143 -14.00 -18.33 5.13
N GLY A 144 -14.94 -18.29 4.19
CA GLY A 144 -16.38 -18.14 4.47
C GLY A 144 -16.83 -16.74 4.85
N MET A 145 -16.00 -15.71 4.57
CA MET A 145 -16.28 -14.31 4.95
C MET A 145 -17.08 -13.54 3.90
N VAL A 146 -17.27 -14.12 2.73
CA VAL A 146 -18.01 -13.53 1.61
C VAL A 146 -19.22 -14.41 1.28
N LYS A 147 -20.36 -13.80 0.97
CA LYS A 147 -21.59 -14.53 0.62
C LYS A 147 -21.36 -15.51 -0.53
N PRO A 148 -21.88 -16.75 -0.43
CA PRO A 148 -21.80 -17.73 -1.50
C PRO A 148 -22.37 -17.21 -2.83
N GLY A 149 -21.76 -17.61 -3.95
CA GLY A 149 -22.18 -17.19 -5.28
C GLY A 149 -21.74 -15.80 -5.69
N SER A 150 -20.98 -15.09 -4.85
CA SER A 150 -20.33 -13.83 -5.22
C SER A 150 -19.21 -14.08 -6.24
N ASN A 151 -19.01 -13.12 -7.16
CA ASN A 151 -17.95 -13.20 -8.15
C ASN A 151 -16.76 -12.30 -7.71
N PRO A 152 -15.55 -12.84 -7.49
CA PRO A 152 -14.41 -12.07 -6.99
C PRO A 152 -13.98 -10.96 -7.94
N THR A 153 -14.01 -11.17 -9.24
CA THR A 153 -13.68 -10.16 -10.26
C THR A 153 -14.66 -8.99 -10.22
N THR A 154 -15.97 -9.28 -10.06
CA THR A 154 -17.00 -8.24 -9.91
C THR A 154 -16.78 -7.44 -8.63
N ILE A 155 -16.49 -8.09 -7.51
CA ILE A 155 -16.20 -7.43 -6.23
C ILE A 155 -14.97 -6.54 -6.39
N SER A 156 -13.89 -7.04 -6.98
CA SER A 156 -12.68 -6.27 -7.24
C SER A 156 -12.95 -5.03 -8.10
N SER A 157 -13.77 -5.18 -9.14
CA SER A 157 -14.16 -4.06 -10.01
C SER A 157 -14.98 -3.01 -9.26
N VAL A 158 -15.93 -3.41 -8.42
CA VAL A 158 -16.71 -2.49 -7.57
C VAL A 158 -15.79 -1.71 -6.63
N LEU A 159 -14.86 -2.38 -5.96
CA LEU A 159 -13.88 -1.73 -5.08
C LEU A 159 -12.95 -0.76 -5.85
N SER A 160 -12.62 -1.09 -7.10
CA SER A 160 -11.84 -0.20 -7.97
C SER A 160 -12.62 1.08 -8.33
N VAL A 161 -13.90 0.96 -8.65
CA VAL A 161 -14.79 2.11 -8.91
C VAL A 161 -14.93 2.97 -7.67
N ILE A 162 -15.13 2.36 -6.49
CA ILE A 162 -15.20 3.08 -5.21
C ILE A 162 -13.90 3.86 -4.97
N SER A 163 -12.74 3.21 -5.08
CA SER A 163 -11.44 3.86 -4.86
C SER A 163 -11.19 4.97 -5.88
N GLY A 164 -11.49 4.74 -7.16
CA GLY A 164 -11.36 5.74 -8.22
C GLY A 164 -12.29 6.92 -8.00
N GLY A 165 -13.54 6.68 -7.60
CA GLY A 165 -14.51 7.72 -7.26
C GLY A 165 -14.03 8.59 -6.10
N LEU A 166 -13.51 7.98 -5.04
CA LEU A 166 -12.92 8.70 -3.92
C LEU A 166 -11.71 9.55 -4.36
N ALA A 167 -10.83 9.01 -5.22
CA ALA A 167 -9.69 9.77 -5.74
C ALA A 167 -10.13 11.00 -6.57
N LEU A 168 -11.10 10.82 -7.44
CA LEU A 168 -11.59 11.89 -8.33
C LEU A 168 -12.37 13.00 -7.61
N THR A 169 -13.00 12.70 -6.48
CA THR A 169 -13.83 13.64 -5.73
C THR A 169 -13.11 14.28 -4.54
N ALA A 170 -11.85 13.94 -4.33
CA ALA A 170 -11.03 14.57 -3.29
C ALA A 170 -10.79 16.08 -3.54
N PRO A 171 -10.58 16.90 -2.49
CA PRO A 171 -10.50 16.52 -1.08
C PRO A 171 -11.87 16.29 -0.43
N HIS A 172 -11.93 15.37 0.53
CA HIS A 172 -13.16 15.06 1.27
C HIS A 172 -13.15 15.72 2.66
N ASN A 173 -14.18 16.46 2.99
CA ASN A 173 -14.34 17.04 4.32
C ASN A 173 -14.84 16.02 5.36
N ASN A 174 -15.48 14.92 4.89
CA ASN A 174 -16.09 13.88 5.72
C ASN A 174 -15.76 12.48 5.22
N LEU A 175 -14.49 12.24 4.85
CA LEU A 175 -14.03 10.99 4.24
C LEU A 175 -14.46 9.73 5.03
N SER A 176 -14.29 9.74 6.34
CA SER A 176 -14.61 8.58 7.20
C SER A 176 -16.10 8.24 7.18
N GLU A 177 -16.98 9.25 7.14
CA GLU A 177 -18.42 9.05 7.05
C GLU A 177 -18.82 8.47 5.68
N VAL A 178 -18.32 9.06 4.59
CA VAL A 178 -18.58 8.58 3.22
C VAL A 178 -18.10 7.16 3.04
N VAL A 179 -16.89 6.84 3.48
CA VAL A 179 -16.33 5.48 3.42
C VAL A 179 -17.14 4.52 4.28
N GLY A 180 -17.56 4.93 5.48
CA GLY A 180 -18.39 4.13 6.38
C GLY A 180 -19.73 3.73 5.76
N GLU A 181 -20.45 4.71 5.18
CA GLU A 181 -21.73 4.47 4.51
C GLU A 181 -21.58 3.56 3.28
N MET A 182 -20.59 3.84 2.42
CA MET A 182 -20.34 3.02 1.23
C MET A 182 -20.01 1.57 1.60
N LEU A 183 -19.17 1.35 2.61
CA LEU A 183 -18.78 0.02 3.03
C LEU A 183 -19.85 -0.70 3.83
N THR A 184 -20.77 0.02 4.48
CA THR A 184 -21.98 -0.55 5.06
C THR A 184 -22.88 -1.16 3.96
N MET A 185 -23.17 -0.42 2.90
CA MET A 185 -23.93 -0.93 1.75
C MET A 185 -23.21 -2.09 1.06
N PHE A 186 -21.88 -1.97 0.90
CA PHE A 186 -21.06 -3.02 0.32
C PHE A 186 -21.10 -4.31 1.16
N GLY A 187 -20.96 -4.20 2.48
CA GLY A 187 -21.01 -5.33 3.41
C GLY A 187 -22.40 -6.01 3.39
N GLN A 188 -23.49 -5.25 3.37
CA GLN A 188 -24.84 -5.81 3.23
C GLN A 188 -24.97 -6.69 1.97
N ARG A 189 -24.26 -6.36 0.89
CA ARG A 189 -24.32 -7.11 -0.37
C ARG A 189 -23.39 -8.31 -0.38
N TYR A 190 -22.20 -8.21 0.19
CA TYR A 190 -21.11 -9.17 -0.03
C TYR A 190 -20.61 -9.90 1.21
N ASP A 191 -20.70 -9.31 2.42
CA ASP A 191 -20.23 -9.98 3.63
C ASP A 191 -21.13 -11.14 4.02
N ALA A 192 -20.52 -12.24 4.45
CA ALA A 192 -21.23 -13.36 5.02
C ALA A 192 -21.82 -13.02 6.40
N GLU A 193 -22.96 -13.60 6.74
CA GLU A 193 -23.57 -13.49 8.07
C GLU A 193 -22.92 -14.50 9.02
N VAL A 194 -21.80 -14.12 9.62
CA VAL A 194 -21.01 -14.96 10.53
C VAL A 194 -20.82 -14.28 11.88
N SER A 195 -20.78 -15.08 12.95
CA SER A 195 -20.53 -14.58 14.31
C SER A 195 -19.03 -14.57 14.67
N ASP A 196 -18.23 -15.38 13.97
CA ASP A 196 -16.78 -15.47 14.15
C ASP A 196 -16.08 -15.12 12.85
N THR A 197 -15.20 -14.12 12.89
CA THR A 197 -14.42 -13.66 11.74
C THR A 197 -12.93 -14.02 11.84
N GLY A 198 -12.55 -14.89 12.78
CA GLY A 198 -11.17 -15.30 12.99
C GLY A 198 -10.50 -15.91 11.76
N ALA A 199 -11.24 -16.72 11.00
CA ALA A 199 -10.74 -17.29 9.74
C ALA A 199 -10.43 -16.21 8.69
N GLY A 200 -11.26 -15.16 8.62
CA GLY A 200 -11.03 -14.01 7.72
C GLY A 200 -9.84 -13.17 8.14
N LYS A 201 -9.68 -12.90 9.45
CA LYS A 201 -8.49 -12.23 9.97
C LYS A 201 -7.22 -13.00 9.63
N ALA A 202 -7.24 -14.33 9.83
CA ALA A 202 -6.10 -15.18 9.48
C ALA A 202 -5.79 -15.16 7.97
N ALA A 203 -6.82 -15.16 7.11
CA ALA A 203 -6.64 -15.04 5.65
C ALA A 203 -6.02 -13.68 5.28
N PHE A 204 -6.56 -12.59 5.82
CA PHE A 204 -6.00 -11.24 5.60
C PHE A 204 -4.57 -11.12 6.10
N TYR A 205 -4.28 -11.63 7.30
CA TYR A 205 -2.92 -11.59 7.88
C TYR A 205 -1.91 -12.32 6.99
N ARG A 206 -2.23 -13.54 6.52
CA ARG A 206 -1.34 -14.28 5.61
C ARG A 206 -1.09 -13.50 4.33
N TRP A 207 -2.14 -12.99 3.71
CA TRP A 207 -2.03 -12.23 2.47
C TRP A 207 -1.20 -10.95 2.67
N ALA A 208 -1.49 -10.16 3.71
CA ALA A 208 -0.79 -8.91 4.02
C ALA A 208 0.68 -9.15 4.39
N THR A 209 0.99 -10.25 5.11
CA THR A 209 2.37 -10.64 5.45
C THR A 209 3.16 -11.02 4.21
N LEU A 210 2.58 -11.79 3.29
CA LEU A 210 3.25 -12.13 2.02
C LEU A 210 3.53 -10.88 1.18
N LEU A 211 2.60 -9.94 1.18
CA LEU A 211 2.79 -8.66 0.50
C LEU A 211 3.88 -7.82 1.17
N ASP A 212 3.88 -7.73 2.49
CA ASP A 212 4.90 -7.00 3.26
C ASP A 212 6.31 -7.58 3.05
N VAL A 213 6.45 -8.91 3.02
CA VAL A 213 7.72 -9.57 2.69
C VAL A 213 8.20 -9.14 1.30
N ARG A 214 7.34 -9.21 0.29
CA ARG A 214 7.68 -8.77 -1.08
C ARG A 214 8.08 -7.29 -1.13
N LEU A 215 7.40 -6.43 -0.37
CA LEU A 215 7.72 -5.00 -0.26
C LEU A 215 9.09 -4.77 0.38
N ARG A 216 9.44 -5.56 1.39
CA ARG A 216 10.73 -5.44 2.10
C ARG A 216 11.89 -5.99 1.27
N ASP A 217 11.72 -7.13 0.63
CA ASP A 217 12.76 -7.73 -0.21
C ASP A 217 13.17 -6.79 -1.35
N ASN A 218 12.25 -6.00 -1.87
CA ASN A 218 12.50 -5.02 -2.93
C ASN A 218 13.07 -3.67 -2.44
N ARG A 219 13.28 -3.46 -1.13
CA ARG A 219 13.88 -2.21 -0.60
C ARG A 219 15.36 -2.06 -0.93
N TYR A 220 16.06 -3.16 -1.08
CA TYR A 220 17.53 -3.19 -1.14
C TYR A 220 18.09 -3.35 -2.55
N GLY A 221 17.26 -3.30 -3.60
CA GLY A 221 17.72 -3.39 -4.98
C GLY A 221 18.50 -4.67 -5.33
N THR A 222 18.58 -5.63 -4.43
CA THR A 222 19.33 -6.87 -4.60
C THR A 222 18.46 -7.94 -5.23
N SER A 223 18.68 -8.21 -6.49
CA SER A 223 18.36 -9.47 -7.18
C SER A 223 19.62 -10.20 -7.48
#